data_29aaa0f89f28d5080dad3214791530ab
#
_entry.id   29aaa0f89f28d5080dad3214791530ab
#
_cell.length_a   1.000
_cell.length_b   1.000
_cell.length_c   1.000
_cell.angle_alpha   90.00
_cell.angle_beta   90.00
_cell.angle_gamma   90.00
#
_symmetry.space_group_name_H-M   'P 1'
#
loop_
_entity.id
_entity.type
_entity.pdbx_description
1 polymer ?
#
loop_
_entity_poly.entity_id
_entity_poly.type
_entity_poly.pdbx_seq_one_letter_code
_entity_poly.pdbx_strand_id
1 'polypeptide(L)'
;SLHVLYTNVIEPVLRWAMVRKGYALVHAACIAADGKAVLITVRTDTGETSTILRAVDNYACSYLSDDMTIVSRDGRVMSYPKPLTISNHTLSAVNANSTLSFMERIALQIQSRLHSKSGRHVRLELSKTNMPAATINATVQMLIPPPKYMVHRLIPKVTYANHAKLSHAVIIERGPEHEE
;
A
#
# COMPACT_ATOMS: atom_id res chain seq x y z
N SER A 1 -15.40 -0.94 -15.42
CA SER A 1 -14.80 -2.04 -14.64
C SER A 1 -15.20 -1.94 -13.17
N LEU A 2 -15.15 -3.05 -12.44
CA LEU A 2 -15.49 -3.10 -11.01
C LEU A 2 -14.64 -2.11 -10.19
N HIS A 3 -13.40 -1.92 -10.55
CA HIS A 3 -12.48 -0.96 -9.92
C HIS A 3 -12.97 0.49 -10.06
N VAL A 4 -13.44 0.88 -11.24
CA VAL A 4 -13.98 2.23 -11.51
C VAL A 4 -15.22 2.48 -10.66
N LEU A 5 -16.13 1.50 -10.57
CA LEU A 5 -17.33 1.59 -9.72
C LEU A 5 -16.94 1.74 -8.24
N TYR A 6 -16.00 0.94 -7.78
CA TYR A 6 -15.52 1.03 -6.39
C TYR A 6 -14.92 2.40 -6.09
N THR A 7 -13.97 2.87 -6.88
CA THR A 7 -13.21 4.10 -6.62
C THR A 7 -14.05 5.36 -6.76
N ASN A 8 -14.93 5.41 -7.78
CA ASN A 8 -15.67 6.64 -8.11
C ASN A 8 -17.05 6.73 -7.47
N VAL A 9 -17.60 5.61 -7.00
CA VAL A 9 -18.95 5.59 -6.41
C VAL A 9 -18.94 5.07 -4.98
N ILE A 10 -18.46 3.83 -4.77
CA ILE A 10 -18.59 3.17 -3.47
C ILE A 10 -17.71 3.86 -2.43
N GLU A 11 -16.45 4.12 -2.73
CA GLU A 11 -15.52 4.73 -1.77
C GLU A 11 -15.93 6.17 -1.37
N PRO A 12 -16.31 7.08 -2.28
CA PRO A 12 -16.81 8.41 -1.90
C PRO A 12 -18.08 8.35 -1.04
N VAL A 13 -19.04 7.48 -1.39
CA VAL A 13 -20.27 7.30 -0.59
C VAL A 13 -19.95 6.76 0.80
N LEU A 14 -19.05 5.78 0.89
CA LEU A 14 -18.58 5.23 2.15
C LEU A 14 -17.93 6.32 3.02
N ARG A 15 -17.01 7.12 2.46
CA ARG A 15 -16.36 8.23 3.16
C ARG A 15 -17.38 9.23 3.71
N TRP A 16 -18.34 9.62 2.88
CA TRP A 16 -19.40 10.54 3.29
C TRP A 16 -20.27 9.96 4.43
N ALA A 17 -20.69 8.69 4.32
CA ALA A 17 -21.46 8.01 5.33
C ALA A 17 -20.69 7.88 6.65
N MET A 18 -19.38 7.62 6.59
CA MET A 18 -18.51 7.50 7.76
C MET A 18 -18.35 8.84 8.48
N VAL A 19 -18.12 9.94 7.74
CA VAL A 19 -17.98 11.29 8.32
C VAL A 19 -19.25 11.69 9.10
N ARG A 20 -20.41 11.39 8.56
CA ARG A 20 -21.70 11.63 9.25
C ARG A 20 -21.85 10.86 10.57
N LYS A 21 -21.16 9.73 10.69
CA LYS A 21 -21.13 8.89 11.91
C LYS A 21 -19.97 9.21 12.84
N GLY A 22 -19.20 10.25 12.56
CA GLY A 22 -18.05 10.65 13.36
C GLY A 22 -16.77 9.87 13.10
N TYR A 23 -16.66 9.25 11.93
CA TYR A 23 -15.45 8.54 11.48
C TYR A 23 -14.83 9.24 10.27
N ALA A 24 -13.52 9.17 10.17
CA ALA A 24 -12.78 9.60 8.99
C ALA A 24 -11.97 8.44 8.41
N LEU A 25 -11.92 8.34 7.09
CA LEU A 25 -11.02 7.42 6.39
C LEU A 25 -9.78 8.21 5.98
N VAL A 26 -8.69 7.96 6.67
CA VAL A 26 -7.41 8.68 6.52
C VAL A 26 -6.47 7.84 5.65
N HIS A 27 -5.81 8.48 4.69
CA HIS A 27 -4.76 7.83 3.89
C HIS A 27 -3.48 7.76 4.70
N ALA A 28 -3.35 6.68 5.44
CA ALA A 28 -2.23 6.38 6.31
C ALA A 28 -2.21 4.89 6.63
N ALA A 29 -1.02 4.35 6.79
CA ALA A 29 -0.84 3.04 7.38
C ALA A 29 -0.94 3.11 8.91
N CYS A 30 -1.23 1.99 9.56
CA CYS A 30 -1.41 1.94 11.00
C CYS A 30 -0.91 0.63 11.61
N ILE A 31 -0.11 0.76 12.66
CA ILE A 31 0.32 -0.33 13.52
C ILE A 31 -0.01 0.01 14.98
N ALA A 32 -0.10 -1.00 15.83
CA ALA A 32 -0.34 -0.81 17.25
C ALA A 32 0.54 -1.69 18.11
N ALA A 33 0.92 -1.17 19.27
CA ALA A 33 1.55 -1.91 20.35
C ALA A 33 0.92 -1.49 21.68
N ASP A 34 0.65 -2.45 22.56
CA ASP A 34 0.06 -2.20 23.88
C ASP A 34 -1.21 -1.34 23.85
N GLY A 35 -2.07 -1.58 22.87
CA GLY A 35 -3.32 -0.85 22.69
C GLY A 35 -3.18 0.60 22.19
N LYS A 36 -1.96 1.05 21.92
CA LYS A 36 -1.63 2.37 21.35
C LYS A 36 -1.27 2.24 19.89
N ALA A 37 -1.85 3.09 19.05
CA ALA A 37 -1.64 3.09 17.61
C ALA A 37 -0.78 4.26 17.15
N VAL A 38 0.00 3.99 16.11
CA VAL A 38 0.76 4.98 15.35
C VAL A 38 0.23 4.99 13.92
N LEU A 39 -0.24 6.16 13.48
CA LEU A 39 -0.52 6.43 12.08
C LEU A 39 0.78 6.83 11.38
N ILE A 40 1.02 6.25 10.23
CA ILE A 40 2.19 6.56 9.41
C ILE A 40 1.67 7.00 8.04
N THR A 41 1.89 8.24 7.70
CA THR A 41 1.62 8.77 6.36
C THR A 41 2.91 9.16 5.69
N VAL A 42 2.96 9.00 4.40
CA VAL A 42 4.16 9.29 3.62
C VAL A 42 3.78 10.13 2.40
N ARG A 43 4.70 10.92 1.96
CA ARG A 43 4.60 11.53 0.63
C ARG A 43 4.83 10.43 -0.41
N THR A 44 4.10 10.47 -1.51
CA THR A 44 4.06 9.45 -2.58
C THR A 44 5.42 8.81 -2.87
N ASP A 45 5.46 7.47 -2.98
CA ASP A 45 6.63 6.64 -3.34
C ASP A 45 7.78 6.62 -2.30
N THR A 46 7.51 6.85 -1.03
CA THR A 46 8.53 6.89 0.04
C THR A 46 8.73 5.55 0.77
N GLY A 47 8.02 4.47 0.40
CA GLY A 47 8.23 3.13 0.97
C GLY A 47 7.38 2.82 2.21
N GLU A 48 6.18 3.39 2.31
CA GLU A 48 5.22 3.18 3.41
C GLU A 48 4.99 1.70 3.72
N THR A 49 4.57 0.93 2.74
CA THR A 49 4.30 -0.51 2.88
C THR A 49 5.53 -1.27 3.39
N SER A 50 6.72 -0.96 2.88
CA SER A 50 7.97 -1.59 3.33
C SER A 50 8.27 -1.28 4.80
N THR A 51 8.04 -0.06 5.23
CA THR A 51 8.24 0.39 6.62
C THR A 51 7.29 -0.33 7.57
N ILE A 52 6.01 -0.41 7.22
CA ILE A 52 4.99 -1.10 8.01
C ILE A 52 5.29 -2.59 8.12
N LEU A 53 5.60 -3.25 7.01
CA LEU A 53 5.89 -4.68 7.00
C LEU A 53 7.14 -5.00 7.82
N ARG A 54 8.19 -4.17 7.74
CA ARG A 54 9.38 -4.31 8.59
C ARG A 54 9.06 -4.10 10.07
N ALA A 55 8.23 -3.12 10.39
CA ALA A 55 7.83 -2.89 11.77
C ALA A 55 7.08 -4.09 12.34
N VAL A 56 6.13 -4.64 11.60
CA VAL A 56 5.35 -5.80 12.01
C VAL A 56 6.18 -7.09 12.06
N ASP A 57 7.17 -7.24 11.18
CA ASP A 57 8.03 -8.42 11.15
C ASP A 57 9.07 -8.43 12.25
N ASN A 58 9.66 -7.28 12.57
CA ASN A 58 10.81 -7.18 13.47
C ASN A 58 10.44 -6.77 14.91
N TYR A 59 9.27 -6.16 15.12
CA TYR A 59 8.84 -5.67 16.41
C TYR A 59 7.54 -6.31 16.86
N ALA A 60 7.28 -6.33 18.16
CA ALA A 60 6.04 -6.88 18.73
C ALA A 60 4.87 -5.90 18.55
N CYS A 61 4.53 -5.60 17.30
CA CYS A 61 3.40 -4.74 16.98
C CYS A 61 2.37 -5.48 16.11
N SER A 62 1.11 -5.06 16.27
CA SER A 62 -0.01 -5.59 15.52
C SER A 62 -0.29 -4.71 14.31
N TYR A 63 -0.67 -5.34 13.22
CA TYR A 63 -1.07 -4.69 11.99
C TYR A 63 -2.55 -4.26 12.06
N LEU A 64 -2.85 -3.03 11.66
CA LEU A 64 -4.21 -2.55 11.47
C LEU A 64 -4.52 -2.30 9.99
N SER A 65 -3.67 -1.56 9.29
CA SER A 65 -3.91 -1.16 7.90
C SER A 65 -2.62 -0.70 7.23
N ASP A 66 -2.62 -0.68 5.89
CA ASP A 66 -1.47 -0.19 5.09
C ASP A 66 -1.79 1.15 4.40
N ASP A 67 -2.87 1.21 3.65
CA ASP A 67 -3.19 2.33 2.75
C ASP A 67 -4.21 3.29 3.38
N MET A 68 -5.18 2.73 4.09
CA MET A 68 -6.30 3.49 4.64
C MET A 68 -6.61 3.04 6.06
N THR A 69 -6.78 4.00 6.96
CA THR A 69 -7.11 3.76 8.37
C THR A 69 -8.40 4.50 8.73
N ILE A 70 -9.28 3.84 9.46
CA ILE A 70 -10.48 4.47 9.99
C ILE A 70 -10.14 5.12 11.32
N VAL A 71 -10.42 6.41 11.45
CA VAL A 71 -10.21 7.18 12.68
C VAL A 71 -11.56 7.70 13.19
N SER A 72 -11.86 7.47 14.45
CA SER A 72 -13.06 7.98 15.09
C SER A 72 -12.81 9.32 15.80
N ARG A 73 -13.88 10.05 16.06
CA ARG A 73 -13.84 11.38 16.72
C ARG A 73 -13.19 11.33 18.12
N ASP A 74 -13.29 10.21 18.82
CA ASP A 74 -12.71 9.99 20.16
C ASP A 74 -11.23 9.57 20.12
N GLY A 75 -10.61 9.58 18.93
CA GLY A 75 -9.20 9.20 18.74
C GLY A 75 -8.97 7.70 18.75
N ARG A 76 -9.99 6.87 18.50
CA ARG A 76 -9.82 5.45 18.26
C ARG A 76 -9.53 5.22 16.78
N VAL A 77 -8.55 4.39 16.50
CA VAL A 77 -8.27 3.90 15.14
C VAL A 77 -8.80 2.49 14.99
N MET A 78 -9.32 2.17 13.82
CA MET A 78 -9.86 0.86 13.51
C MET A 78 -9.22 0.31 12.25
N SER A 79 -9.08 -0.99 12.24
CA SER A 79 -8.52 -1.74 11.12
C SER A 79 -9.35 -1.58 9.85
N TYR A 80 -8.64 -1.41 8.73
CA TYR A 80 -9.20 -1.43 7.38
C TYR A 80 -8.28 -2.29 6.49
N PRO A 81 -8.24 -3.61 6.71
CA PRO A 81 -7.31 -4.48 6.03
C PRO A 81 -7.70 -4.64 4.56
N LYS A 82 -6.87 -4.11 3.70
CA LYS A 82 -6.92 -4.33 2.25
C LYS A 82 -5.80 -5.27 1.83
N PRO A 83 -5.95 -5.99 0.72
CA PRO A 83 -4.83 -6.65 0.08
C PRO A 83 -3.77 -5.63 -0.36
N LEU A 84 -2.53 -5.90 0.00
CA LEU A 84 -1.38 -5.06 -0.35
C LEU A 84 -1.01 -5.21 -1.82
N THR A 85 -0.71 -4.11 -2.47
CA THR A 85 -0.02 -4.12 -3.77
C THR A 85 1.49 -4.11 -3.51
N ILE A 86 2.20 -5.14 -3.96
CA ILE A 86 3.58 -5.37 -3.59
C ILE A 86 4.51 -5.20 -4.78
N SER A 87 5.63 -4.53 -4.52
CA SER A 87 6.78 -4.45 -5.42
C SER A 87 7.90 -5.40 -5.00
N ASN A 88 8.85 -5.67 -5.91
CA ASN A 88 10.04 -6.46 -5.56
C ASN A 88 10.83 -5.84 -4.39
N HIS A 89 10.90 -4.51 -4.30
CA HIS A 89 11.56 -3.83 -3.19
C HIS A 89 10.88 -4.11 -1.85
N THR A 90 9.55 -4.15 -1.85
CA THR A 90 8.77 -4.47 -0.65
C THR A 90 9.02 -5.90 -0.18
N LEU A 91 9.08 -6.87 -1.11
CA LEU A 91 9.38 -8.27 -0.79
C LEU A 91 10.79 -8.46 -0.23
N SER A 92 11.77 -7.79 -0.82
CA SER A 92 13.15 -7.84 -0.33
C SER A 92 13.26 -7.26 1.08
N ALA A 93 12.43 -6.28 1.40
CA ALA A 93 12.44 -5.62 2.70
C ALA A 93 12.01 -6.54 3.86
N VAL A 94 11.19 -7.56 3.60
CA VAL A 94 10.63 -8.48 4.62
C VAL A 94 11.07 -9.93 4.44
N ASN A 95 12.08 -10.19 3.60
CA ASN A 95 12.56 -11.54 3.28
C ASN A 95 11.45 -12.54 2.84
N ALA A 96 10.33 -12.03 2.34
CA ALA A 96 9.15 -12.82 1.98
C ALA A 96 9.28 -13.53 0.62
N ASN A 97 10.44 -13.47 -0.02
CA ASN A 97 10.70 -14.14 -1.30
C ASN A 97 10.48 -15.67 -1.26
N SER A 98 10.68 -16.28 -0.09
CA SER A 98 10.48 -17.73 0.11
C SER A 98 9.01 -18.15 0.16
N THR A 99 8.10 -17.24 0.44
CA THR A 99 6.66 -17.53 0.59
C THR A 99 5.90 -17.46 -0.74
N LEU A 100 6.53 -16.98 -1.80
CA LEU A 100 5.93 -16.83 -3.12
C LEU A 100 6.21 -18.02 -4.02
N SER A 101 5.21 -18.43 -4.79
CA SER A 101 5.35 -19.42 -5.84
C SER A 101 6.26 -18.91 -6.98
N PHE A 102 6.81 -19.82 -7.77
CA PHE A 102 7.65 -19.49 -8.92
C PHE A 102 6.93 -18.55 -9.90
N MET A 103 5.66 -18.80 -10.21
CA MET A 103 4.87 -17.98 -11.13
C MET A 103 4.64 -16.55 -10.58
N GLU A 104 4.40 -16.42 -9.28
CA GLU A 104 4.25 -15.10 -8.63
C GLU A 104 5.53 -14.29 -8.68
N ARG A 105 6.70 -14.95 -8.50
CA ARG A 105 8.01 -14.27 -8.65
C ARG A 105 8.24 -13.78 -10.07
N ILE A 106 7.91 -14.59 -11.09
CA ILE A 106 7.99 -14.17 -12.49
C ILE A 106 7.08 -12.96 -12.75
N ALA A 107 5.82 -13.01 -12.31
CA ALA A 107 4.88 -11.91 -12.49
C ALA A 107 5.40 -10.61 -11.86
N LEU A 108 5.96 -10.68 -10.65
CA LEU A 108 6.57 -9.54 -9.98
C LEU A 108 7.82 -9.01 -10.68
N GLN A 109 8.65 -9.89 -11.22
CA GLN A 109 9.83 -9.48 -12.00
C GLN A 109 9.44 -8.77 -13.29
N ILE A 110 8.46 -9.29 -14.01
CA ILE A 110 7.94 -8.66 -15.25
C ILE A 110 7.38 -7.27 -14.90
N GLN A 111 6.56 -7.20 -13.84
CA GLN A 111 5.97 -5.94 -13.41
C GLN A 111 7.03 -4.91 -12.97
N SER A 112 8.05 -5.33 -12.21
CA SER A 112 9.12 -4.44 -11.77
C SER A 112 9.95 -3.89 -12.93
N ARG A 113 10.18 -4.70 -13.98
CA ARG A 113 10.84 -4.25 -15.20
C ARG A 113 9.99 -3.24 -15.99
N LEU A 114 8.68 -3.46 -16.08
CA LEU A 114 7.76 -2.53 -16.73
C LEU A 114 7.65 -1.17 -16.00
N HIS A 115 7.82 -1.16 -14.68
CA HIS A 115 7.80 0.05 -13.86
C HIS A 115 9.20 0.66 -13.61
N SER A 116 10.26 0.04 -14.10
CA SER A 116 11.64 0.54 -13.98
C SER A 116 11.88 1.79 -14.86
N LYS A 117 13.02 2.45 -14.65
CA LYS A 117 13.46 3.58 -15.50
C LYS A 117 13.52 3.17 -16.98
N SER A 118 13.97 1.94 -17.28
CA SER A 118 13.98 1.39 -18.66
C SER A 118 12.57 1.19 -19.24
N GLY A 119 11.61 0.74 -18.44
CA GLY A 119 10.20 0.63 -18.86
C GLY A 119 9.55 2.01 -19.12
N ARG A 120 10.06 3.09 -18.52
CA ARG A 120 9.65 4.45 -18.87
C ARG A 120 10.12 4.87 -20.25
N HIS A 121 11.34 4.51 -20.65
CA HIS A 121 11.82 4.75 -22.02
C HIS A 121 11.01 4.01 -23.06
N VAL A 122 10.69 2.74 -22.86
CA VAL A 122 9.82 1.96 -23.74
C VAL A 122 8.42 2.60 -23.84
N ARG A 123 7.86 3.09 -22.74
CA ARG A 123 6.57 3.80 -22.75
C ARG A 123 6.64 5.14 -23.49
N LEU A 124 7.74 5.88 -23.38
CA LEU A 124 7.97 7.12 -24.12
C LEU A 124 8.13 6.85 -25.63
N GLU A 125 8.81 5.79 -26.04
CA GLU A 125 8.90 5.40 -27.44
C GLU A 125 7.52 4.98 -28.01
N LEU A 126 6.76 4.19 -27.26
CA LEU A 126 5.38 3.81 -27.64
C LEU A 126 4.42 5.02 -27.65
N SER A 127 4.65 6.04 -26.85
CA SER A 127 3.83 7.26 -26.87
C SER A 127 4.03 8.10 -28.13
N LYS A 128 5.13 7.90 -28.86
CA LYS A 128 5.36 8.51 -30.18
C LYS A 128 4.40 7.97 -31.27
N THR A 129 3.72 6.84 -31.01
CA THR A 129 2.75 6.21 -31.91
C THR A 129 1.32 6.65 -31.66
N ASN A 130 1.05 7.93 -31.41
CA ASN A 130 -0.30 8.51 -31.25
C ASN A 130 -1.23 7.86 -30.20
N MET A 131 -0.73 6.96 -29.35
CA MET A 131 -1.50 6.43 -28.22
C MET A 131 -1.20 7.23 -26.96
N PRO A 132 -2.21 7.74 -26.23
CA PRO A 132 -1.99 8.41 -24.96
C PRO A 132 -1.27 7.49 -23.98
N ALA A 133 -0.20 7.97 -23.32
CA ALA A 133 0.58 7.19 -22.35
C ALA A 133 -0.30 6.60 -21.21
N ALA A 134 -1.39 7.29 -20.88
CA ALA A 134 -2.40 6.80 -19.96
C ALA A 134 -3.12 5.52 -20.44
N THR A 135 -3.40 5.43 -21.74
CA THR A 135 -4.06 4.26 -22.34
C THR A 135 -3.12 3.05 -22.34
N ILE A 136 -1.84 3.24 -22.65
CA ILE A 136 -0.84 2.17 -22.63
C ILE A 136 -0.67 1.64 -21.21
N ASN A 137 -0.57 2.53 -20.21
CA ASN A 137 -0.45 2.13 -18.81
C ASN A 137 -1.71 1.39 -18.32
N ALA A 138 -2.89 1.86 -18.68
CA ALA A 138 -4.16 1.20 -18.36
C ALA A 138 -4.26 -0.20 -18.99
N THR A 139 -3.84 -0.34 -20.25
CA THR A 139 -3.84 -1.63 -20.95
C THR A 139 -2.85 -2.61 -20.33
N VAL A 140 -1.65 -2.18 -19.99
CA VAL A 140 -0.65 -3.02 -19.30
C VAL A 140 -1.16 -3.46 -17.92
N GLN A 141 -1.76 -2.57 -17.13
CA GLN A 141 -2.34 -2.91 -15.84
C GLN A 141 -3.57 -3.83 -15.96
N MET A 142 -4.30 -3.74 -17.06
CA MET A 142 -5.44 -4.62 -17.34
C MET A 142 -4.98 -6.04 -17.72
N LEU A 143 -3.87 -6.17 -18.46
CA LEU A 143 -3.31 -7.45 -18.90
C LEU A 143 -2.50 -8.15 -17.80
N ILE A 144 -1.76 -7.39 -17.00
CA ILE A 144 -0.92 -7.89 -15.91
C ILE A 144 -1.20 -7.05 -14.67
N PRO A 145 -2.32 -7.31 -13.97
CA PRO A 145 -2.65 -6.58 -12.75
C PRO A 145 -1.56 -6.83 -11.68
N PRO A 146 -1.20 -5.81 -10.90
CA PRO A 146 -0.26 -5.99 -9.81
C PRO A 146 -0.78 -7.04 -8.82
N PRO A 147 0.06 -8.00 -8.44
CA PRO A 147 -0.34 -9.03 -7.50
C PRO A 147 -0.69 -8.39 -6.15
N LYS A 148 -1.79 -8.86 -5.58
CA LYS A 148 -2.31 -8.40 -4.30
C LYS A 148 -2.21 -9.52 -3.27
N TYR A 149 -1.63 -9.21 -2.12
CA TYR A 149 -1.42 -10.17 -1.04
C TYR A 149 -2.00 -9.66 0.28
N MET A 150 -2.61 -10.57 1.02
CA MET A 150 -2.91 -10.29 2.43
C MET A 150 -1.63 -10.37 3.26
N VAL A 151 -1.49 -9.53 4.28
CA VAL A 151 -0.27 -9.42 5.09
C VAL A 151 0.17 -10.76 5.68
N HIS A 152 -0.76 -11.58 6.18
CA HIS A 152 -0.45 -12.90 6.77
C HIS A 152 0.21 -13.87 5.79
N ARG A 153 0.05 -13.65 4.48
CA ARG A 153 0.73 -14.46 3.46
C ARG A 153 2.20 -14.09 3.33
N LEU A 154 2.56 -12.85 3.63
CA LEU A 154 3.93 -12.34 3.57
C LEU A 154 4.65 -12.52 4.90
N ILE A 155 3.92 -12.31 5.99
CA ILE A 155 4.40 -12.42 7.36
C ILE A 155 3.45 -13.38 8.09
N PRO A 156 3.71 -14.70 8.07
CA PRO A 156 2.81 -15.68 8.67
C PRO A 156 2.57 -15.48 10.17
N LYS A 157 3.50 -14.87 10.88
CA LYS A 157 3.43 -14.56 12.31
C LYS A 157 2.71 -13.24 12.64
N VAL A 158 2.17 -12.53 11.63
CA VAL A 158 1.52 -11.23 11.86
C VAL A 158 0.34 -11.36 12.82
N THR A 159 0.28 -10.46 13.78
CA THR A 159 -0.90 -10.26 14.62
C THR A 159 -1.72 -9.10 14.08
N TYR A 160 -3.04 -9.22 14.15
CA TYR A 160 -3.97 -8.17 13.76
C TYR A 160 -4.61 -7.54 14.98
N ALA A 161 -4.70 -6.21 14.99
CA ALA A 161 -5.54 -5.50 15.95
C ALA A 161 -6.79 -4.97 15.22
N ASN A 162 -7.95 -5.15 15.82
CA ASN A 162 -9.20 -4.62 15.27
C ASN A 162 -9.33 -3.12 15.50
N HIS A 163 -8.81 -2.64 16.63
CA HIS A 163 -8.80 -1.23 17.01
C HIS A 163 -7.69 -0.96 18.04
N ALA A 164 -7.28 0.29 18.14
CA ALA A 164 -6.38 0.79 19.17
C ALA A 164 -6.64 2.29 19.40
N LYS A 165 -6.07 2.86 20.47
CA LYS A 165 -6.14 4.30 20.72
C LYS A 165 -5.02 5.01 19.95
N LEU A 166 -5.34 6.03 19.17
CA LEU A 166 -4.36 6.84 18.48
C LEU A 166 -3.43 7.51 19.50
N SER A 167 -2.14 7.29 19.35
CA SER A 167 -1.10 7.85 20.20
C SER A 167 -0.25 8.87 19.42
N HIS A 168 0.16 8.51 18.22
CA HIS A 168 1.03 9.32 17.38
C HIS A 168 0.59 9.29 15.92
N ALA A 169 0.87 10.39 15.20
CA ALA A 169 0.85 10.44 13.76
C ALA A 169 2.23 10.88 13.28
N VAL A 170 2.80 10.11 12.37
CA VAL A 170 4.14 10.32 11.82
C VAL A 170 4.03 10.59 10.34
N ILE A 171 4.69 11.64 9.88
CA ILE A 171 4.81 11.96 8.46
C ILE A 171 6.24 11.66 8.05
N ILE A 172 6.40 10.76 7.06
CA ILE A 172 7.71 10.41 6.52
C ILE A 172 7.90 11.18 5.21
N GLU A 173 8.95 11.96 5.15
CA GLU A 173 9.38 12.67 3.95
C GLU A 173 10.78 12.21 3.54
N ARG A 174 11.06 12.26 2.23
CA ARG A 174 12.44 12.09 1.77
C ARG A 174 13.24 13.33 2.18
N GLY A 175 14.35 13.10 2.88
CA GLY A 175 15.35 14.14 3.08
C GLY A 175 15.94 14.61 1.72
N PRO A 176 16.59 15.78 1.67
CA PRO A 176 17.38 16.16 0.51
C PRO A 176 18.38 15.04 0.23
N GLU A 177 18.50 14.64 -1.05
CA GLU A 177 19.55 13.72 -1.47
C GLU A 177 20.88 14.39 -1.11
N HIS A 178 21.60 13.83 -0.15
CA HIS A 178 23.01 14.17 0.02
C HIS A 178 23.71 13.64 -1.22
N GLU A 179 24.05 14.53 -2.14
CA GLU A 179 25.05 14.27 -3.15
C GLU A 179 26.36 14.00 -2.41
N GLU A 180 26.79 12.74 -2.33
CA GLU A 180 28.15 12.34 -2.02
C GLU A 180 28.98 12.38 -3.30
#